data_99e7367fd395112dfb9a0737c3cb8c8e
#
_entry.id   99e7367fd395112dfb9a0737c3cb8c8e
#
_cell.length_a   1.000
_cell.length_b   1.000
_cell.length_c   1.000
_cell.angle_alpha   90.00
_cell.angle_beta   90.00
_cell.angle_gamma   90.00
#
_symmetry.space_group_name_H-M   'P 1'
#
loop_
_entity.id
_entity.type
_entity.pdbx_description
1 polymer ?
#
loop_
_entity_poly.entity_id
_entity_poly.type
_entity_poly.pdbx_seq_one_letter_code
_entity_poly.pdbx_strand_id
1 'polypeptide(L)'
;MRSSMKIVTVTAVALLATGCNLIKGKETAGQSVDDATIATRAKAALVKDDTVSASDFNIDVYKGNVTLTGVAKNSDEVVRAIDDIKRVPGVVSVKNAARVATADRGTNKSE
;
A
#
# COMPACT_ATOMS: atom_id res chain seq x y z
N MET A 1 52.20 1.58 -8.07
CA MET A 1 51.45 2.76 -8.20
C MET A 1 50.16 2.58 -8.91
N ARG A 2 50.22 2.19 -10.10
CA ARG A 2 49.01 2.05 -10.82
C ARG A 2 48.08 1.03 -10.25
N SER A 3 48.63 0.01 -9.66
CA SER A 3 47.80 -1.02 -9.13
C SER A 3 47.03 -0.55 -7.91
N SER A 4 47.54 0.41 -7.24
CA SER A 4 46.82 0.88 -6.05
C SER A 4 45.48 1.48 -6.38
N MET A 5 45.43 2.15 -7.48
CA MET A 5 44.18 2.78 -7.84
C MET A 5 43.08 1.82 -8.13
N LYS A 6 43.39 0.73 -8.72
CA LYS A 6 42.38 -0.23 -9.04
C LYS A 6 41.76 -0.83 -7.81
N ILE A 7 42.55 -1.04 -6.81
CA ILE A 7 42.08 -1.65 -5.60
C ILE A 7 41.04 -0.79 -4.93
N VAL A 8 41.26 0.50 -4.94
CA VAL A 8 40.34 1.41 -4.30
C VAL A 8 38.96 1.35 -4.92
N THR A 9 38.93 1.24 -6.20
CA THR A 9 37.68 1.22 -6.91
C THR A 9 36.79 0.07 -6.50
N VAL A 10 37.36 -1.06 -6.37
CA VAL A 10 36.61 -2.25 -6.03
C VAL A 10 35.97 -2.14 -4.65
N THR A 11 36.68 -1.55 -3.75
CA THR A 11 36.16 -1.43 -2.42
C THR A 11 34.88 -0.64 -2.33
N ALA A 12 34.81 0.40 -3.08
CA ALA A 12 33.64 1.26 -3.03
C ALA A 12 32.37 0.54 -3.43
N VAL A 13 32.48 -0.27 -4.42
CA VAL A 13 31.30 -0.98 -4.91
C VAL A 13 30.73 -1.92 -3.87
N ALA A 14 31.58 -2.58 -3.18
CA ALA A 14 31.13 -3.54 -2.21
C ALA A 14 30.31 -2.90 -1.09
N LEU A 15 30.66 -1.73 -0.72
CA LEU A 15 29.95 -1.06 0.36
C LEU A 15 28.52 -0.77 0.01
N LEU A 16 28.29 -0.32 -1.18
CA LEU A 16 26.95 0.00 -1.57
C LEU A 16 26.02 -1.17 -1.52
N ALA A 17 26.45 -2.25 -2.05
CA ALA A 17 25.60 -3.43 -2.09
C ALA A 17 25.26 -3.91 -0.68
N THR A 18 26.20 -3.88 0.18
CA THR A 18 25.98 -4.35 1.52
C THR A 18 24.97 -3.50 2.27
N GLY A 19 25.06 -2.22 2.11
CA GLY A 19 24.18 -1.34 2.82
C GLY A 19 22.72 -1.57 2.48
N CYS A 20 22.45 -1.73 1.24
CA CYS A 20 21.08 -1.93 0.82
C CYS A 20 20.48 -3.19 1.40
N ASN A 21 21.20 -4.24 1.38
CA ASN A 21 20.69 -5.48 1.88
C ASN A 21 20.40 -5.46 3.35
N LEU A 22 21.26 -4.87 4.08
CA LEU A 22 21.06 -4.83 5.50
C LEU A 22 19.83 -4.09 5.90
N ILE A 23 19.58 -2.99 5.28
CA ILE A 23 18.44 -2.20 5.60
C ILE A 23 17.17 -2.96 5.39
N LYS A 24 17.07 -3.60 4.28
CA LYS A 24 15.88 -4.35 3.98
C LYS A 24 15.66 -5.47 4.95
N GLY A 25 16.66 -6.17 5.27
CA GLY A 25 16.54 -7.28 6.17
C GLY A 25 16.04 -6.87 7.52
N LYS A 26 16.52 -5.79 8.03
CA LYS A 26 16.11 -5.35 9.31
C LYS A 26 14.68 -4.95 9.37
N GLU A 27 14.24 -4.25 8.44
CA GLU A 27 12.90 -3.81 8.44
C GLU A 27 11.92 -4.92 8.41
N THR A 28 12.22 -5.91 7.67
CA THR A 28 11.34 -7.03 7.58
C THR A 28 11.18 -7.71 8.89
N ALA A 29 12.26 -7.85 9.58
CA ALA A 29 12.21 -8.55 10.82
C ALA A 29 11.43 -7.77 11.85
N GLY A 30 11.34 -6.51 11.68
CA GLY A 30 10.70 -5.69 12.63
C GLY A 30 9.21 -5.81 12.67
N GLN A 31 8.65 -6.59 11.90
CA GLN A 31 7.24 -6.77 11.86
C GLN A 31 6.48 -5.47 11.82
N SER A 32 7.13 -4.37 11.82
CA SER A 32 6.42 -3.15 11.66
C SER A 32 6.50 -2.75 10.23
N VAL A 33 5.43 -2.90 9.54
CA VAL A 33 5.38 -2.57 8.14
C VAL A 33 5.07 -1.09 8.02
N ASP A 34 5.91 -0.41 7.27
CA ASP A 34 5.79 1.01 7.05
C ASP A 34 4.45 1.36 6.40
N ASP A 35 3.86 2.47 6.81
CA ASP A 35 2.57 2.90 6.25
C ASP A 35 2.61 3.04 4.75
N ALA A 36 3.70 3.54 4.20
CA ALA A 36 3.82 3.68 2.75
C ALA A 36 3.79 2.33 2.06
N THR A 37 4.40 1.34 2.68
CA THR A 37 4.41 0.00 2.12
C THR A 37 3.01 -0.59 2.17
N ILE A 38 2.31 -0.38 3.27
CA ILE A 38 0.95 -0.87 3.40
C ILE A 38 0.07 -0.23 2.33
N ALA A 39 0.21 1.06 2.14
CA ALA A 39 -0.58 1.77 1.14
C ALA A 39 -0.33 1.19 -0.26
N THR A 40 0.92 0.94 -0.58
CA THR A 40 1.26 0.39 -1.88
C THR A 40 0.68 -1.01 -2.05
N ARG A 41 0.78 -1.82 -1.03
CA ARG A 41 0.24 -3.17 -1.10
C ARG A 41 -1.27 -3.18 -1.18
N ALA A 42 -1.91 -2.28 -0.46
CA ALA A 42 -3.35 -2.18 -0.49
C ALA A 42 -3.83 -1.78 -1.88
N LYS A 43 -3.15 -0.82 -2.49
CA LYS A 43 -3.50 -0.44 -3.83
C LYS A 43 -3.30 -1.58 -4.80
N ALA A 44 -2.22 -2.31 -4.65
CA ALA A 44 -1.95 -3.44 -5.52
C ALA A 44 -3.03 -4.52 -5.36
N ALA A 45 -3.51 -4.70 -4.14
CA ALA A 45 -4.55 -5.69 -3.89
C ALA A 45 -5.83 -5.30 -4.61
N LEU A 46 -6.16 -4.02 -4.61
CA LEU A 46 -7.36 -3.56 -5.30
C LEU A 46 -7.20 -3.71 -6.81
N VAL A 47 -6.03 -3.41 -7.32
CA VAL A 47 -5.78 -3.54 -8.76
C VAL A 47 -5.92 -4.98 -9.23
N LYS A 48 -5.55 -5.91 -8.40
CA LYS A 48 -5.64 -7.31 -8.77
C LYS A 48 -7.05 -7.86 -8.75
N ASP A 49 -7.94 -7.20 -8.06
CA ASP A 49 -9.31 -7.69 -7.93
C ASP A 49 -10.14 -7.13 -9.07
N ASP A 50 -10.52 -7.99 -9.99
CA ASP A 50 -11.30 -7.58 -11.15
C ASP A 50 -12.65 -7.00 -10.80
N THR A 51 -13.17 -7.30 -9.64
CA THR A 51 -14.48 -6.82 -9.25
C THR A 51 -14.42 -5.46 -8.59
N VAL A 52 -13.23 -4.91 -8.44
CA VAL A 52 -13.02 -3.62 -7.82
C VAL A 52 -12.31 -2.70 -8.81
N SER A 53 -12.82 -1.49 -8.97
CA SER A 53 -12.13 -0.49 -9.78
C SER A 53 -11.22 0.28 -8.86
N ALA A 54 -9.96 -0.03 -8.88
CA ALA A 54 -9.01 0.60 -7.96
C ALA A 54 -9.00 2.11 -8.09
N SER A 55 -9.27 2.61 -9.27
CA SER A 55 -9.26 4.07 -9.48
C SER A 55 -10.42 4.77 -8.79
N ASP A 56 -11.42 4.03 -8.35
CA ASP A 56 -12.54 4.63 -7.64
C ASP A 56 -12.19 4.95 -6.20
N PHE A 57 -11.09 4.42 -5.71
CA PHE A 57 -10.77 4.51 -4.30
C PHE A 57 -9.43 5.16 -4.02
N ASN A 58 -9.34 5.80 -2.87
CA ASN A 58 -8.09 6.33 -2.36
C ASN A 58 -7.82 5.65 -1.04
N ILE A 59 -6.56 5.41 -0.78
CA ILE A 59 -6.15 4.71 0.43
C ILE A 59 -5.21 5.59 1.23
N ASP A 60 -5.49 5.72 2.51
CA ASP A 60 -4.66 6.49 3.40
C ASP A 60 -4.31 5.59 4.57
N VAL A 61 -3.07 5.59 5.00
CA VAL A 61 -2.63 4.70 6.05
C VAL A 61 -1.91 5.47 7.14
N TYR A 62 -2.29 5.23 8.37
CA TYR A 62 -1.63 5.85 9.50
C TYR A 62 -1.46 4.83 10.60
N LYS A 63 -0.25 4.47 10.89
CA LYS A 63 0.08 3.47 11.90
C LYS A 63 -0.69 2.17 11.70
N GLY A 64 -0.78 1.75 10.46
CA GLY A 64 -1.44 0.50 10.12
C GLY A 64 -2.94 0.61 9.98
N ASN A 65 -3.52 1.75 10.32
CA ASN A 65 -4.95 1.95 10.18
C ASN A 65 -5.24 2.54 8.82
N VAL A 66 -6.02 1.85 8.03
CA VAL A 66 -6.29 2.24 6.65
C VAL A 66 -7.63 2.93 6.57
N THR A 67 -7.69 4.05 5.86
CA THR A 67 -8.94 4.73 5.58
C THR A 67 -9.18 4.63 4.07
N LEU A 68 -10.30 4.09 3.72
CA LEU A 68 -10.69 3.93 2.32
C LEU A 68 -11.69 5.02 1.98
N THR A 69 -11.38 5.84 0.97
CA THR A 69 -12.29 6.89 0.52
C THR A 69 -12.54 6.72 -0.96
N GLY A 70 -13.49 7.45 -1.47
CA GLY A 70 -13.80 7.41 -2.88
C GLY A 70 -15.26 7.15 -3.12
N VAL A 71 -15.60 6.89 -4.37
CA VAL A 71 -16.99 6.64 -4.74
C VAL A 71 -17.06 5.33 -5.51
N ALA A 72 -17.73 4.36 -4.92
CA ALA A 72 -17.85 3.04 -5.51
C ALA A 72 -19.10 2.96 -6.36
N LYS A 73 -19.16 2.01 -7.26
CA LYS A 73 -20.31 1.80 -8.10
C LYS A 73 -21.48 1.22 -7.33
N ASN A 74 -21.18 0.37 -6.38
CA ASN A 74 -22.22 -0.24 -5.57
C ASN A 74 -21.62 -0.69 -4.25
N SER A 75 -22.45 -1.14 -3.35
CA SER A 75 -21.96 -1.52 -2.02
C SER A 75 -21.10 -2.77 -2.05
N ASP A 76 -21.33 -3.65 -3.00
CA ASP A 76 -20.48 -4.84 -3.10
C ASP A 76 -19.05 -4.47 -3.40
N GLU A 77 -18.86 -3.47 -4.23
CA GLU A 77 -17.50 -3.04 -4.55
C GLU A 77 -16.79 -2.56 -3.29
N VAL A 78 -17.48 -1.84 -2.43
CA VAL A 78 -16.89 -1.36 -1.18
C VAL A 78 -16.50 -2.55 -0.30
N VAL A 79 -17.40 -3.50 -0.17
CA VAL A 79 -17.15 -4.66 0.67
C VAL A 79 -15.94 -5.43 0.18
N ARG A 80 -15.84 -5.62 -1.12
CA ARG A 80 -14.71 -6.35 -1.68
C ARG A 80 -13.41 -5.59 -1.50
N ALA A 81 -13.46 -4.28 -1.68
CA ALA A 81 -12.27 -3.47 -1.51
C ALA A 81 -11.77 -3.56 -0.07
N ILE A 82 -12.67 -3.48 0.90
CA ILE A 82 -12.28 -3.58 2.29
C ILE A 82 -11.70 -4.95 2.59
N ASP A 83 -12.32 -5.99 2.05
CA ASP A 83 -11.85 -7.33 2.26
C ASP A 83 -10.44 -7.51 1.70
N ASP A 84 -10.20 -6.99 0.52
CA ASP A 84 -8.88 -7.07 -0.09
C ASP A 84 -7.83 -6.39 0.76
N ILE A 85 -8.18 -5.22 1.29
CA ILE A 85 -7.23 -4.46 2.10
C ILE A 85 -6.94 -5.17 3.41
N LYS A 86 -7.94 -5.78 4.00
CA LYS A 86 -7.74 -6.48 5.27
C LYS A 86 -6.74 -7.61 5.16
N ARG A 87 -6.54 -8.16 4.00
CA ARG A 87 -5.60 -9.25 3.82
C ARG A 87 -4.18 -8.79 3.68
N VAL A 88 -3.95 -7.49 3.58
CA VAL A 88 -2.61 -6.96 3.40
C VAL A 88 -1.85 -7.03 4.72
N PRO A 89 -0.65 -7.59 4.72
CA PRO A 89 0.14 -7.65 5.95
C PRO A 89 0.44 -6.26 6.49
N GLY A 90 0.28 -6.09 7.75
CA GLY A 90 0.53 -4.82 8.40
C GLY A 90 -0.70 -3.99 8.65
N VAL A 91 -1.82 -4.36 8.06
CA VAL A 91 -3.06 -3.62 8.24
C VAL A 91 -3.65 -3.96 9.61
N VAL A 92 -3.85 -2.94 10.41
CA VAL A 92 -4.43 -3.11 11.74
C VAL A 92 -5.94 -2.98 11.68
N SER A 93 -6.43 -2.03 10.93
CA SER A 93 -7.86 -1.85 10.78
C SER A 93 -8.16 -1.13 9.47
N VAL A 94 -9.38 -1.23 9.01
CA VAL A 94 -9.81 -0.54 7.80
C VAL A 94 -11.07 0.25 8.13
N LYS A 95 -11.01 1.55 7.89
CA LYS A 95 -12.14 2.40 8.09
C LYS A 95 -12.77 2.70 6.75
N ASN A 96 -14.05 2.47 6.64
CA ASN A 96 -14.77 2.72 5.40
C ASN A 96 -15.31 4.16 5.38
N ALA A 97 -14.71 4.98 4.54
CA ALA A 97 -15.18 6.33 4.32
C ALA A 97 -15.54 6.52 2.85
N ALA A 98 -15.73 5.43 2.13
CA ALA A 98 -16.11 5.49 0.73
C ALA A 98 -17.62 5.64 0.61
N ARG A 99 -18.06 6.21 -0.47
CA ARG A 99 -19.49 6.37 -0.73
C ARG A 99 -19.89 5.51 -1.91
N VAL A 100 -21.16 5.23 -2.00
CA VAL A 100 -21.67 4.43 -3.09
C VAL A 100 -22.45 5.35 -4.00
N ALA A 101 -22.05 5.41 -5.26
CA ALA A 101 -22.68 6.33 -6.20
C ALA A 101 -24.18 6.16 -6.29
N THR A 102 -24.64 4.93 -6.33
CA THR A 102 -26.05 4.68 -6.45
C THR A 102 -26.80 5.15 -5.22
N ALA A 103 -26.27 4.85 -4.08
CA ALA A 103 -26.91 5.23 -2.84
C ALA A 103 -26.90 6.74 -2.69
N ASP A 104 -25.84 7.36 -3.13
CA ASP A 104 -25.71 8.78 -3.05
C ASP A 104 -26.80 9.45 -3.85
N ARG A 105 -27.05 8.95 -5.04
CA ARG A 105 -28.09 9.51 -5.86
C ARG A 105 -29.44 9.28 -5.24
N GLY A 106 -29.64 8.14 -4.66
CA GLY A 106 -30.89 7.86 -4.01
C GLY A 106 -31.14 8.78 -2.85
N THR A 107 -30.10 9.06 -2.10
CA THR A 107 -30.22 9.94 -0.99
C THR A 107 -30.60 11.33 -1.43
N ASN A 108 -30.01 11.77 -2.46
CA ASN A 108 -30.31 13.07 -2.98
C ASN A 108 -31.75 13.21 -3.33
N LYS A 109 -32.28 12.20 -3.92
CA LYS A 109 -33.66 12.27 -4.28
C LYS A 109 -34.54 12.34 -3.12
N SER A 110 -34.21 11.71 -2.07
CA SER A 110 -35.06 11.69 -0.94
C SER A 110 -35.16 13.02 -0.30
N GLU A 111 -34.22 13.86 -0.53
CA GLU A 111 -34.34 15.15 0.03
C GLU A 111 -35.16 15.99 -0.78
#